data_a95db0c3427faf379e164d90b932bed0
#
_entry.id   a95db0c3427faf379e164d90b932bed0
#
_cell.length_a   1.000
_cell.length_b   1.000
_cell.length_c   1.000
_cell.angle_alpha   90.00
_cell.angle_beta   90.00
_cell.angle_gamma   90.00
#
_symmetry.space_group_name_H-M   'P 1'
#
loop_
_entity.id
_entity.type
_entity.pdbx_description
1 polymer ?
#
loop_
_entity_poly.entity_id
_entity_poly.type
_entity_poly.pdbx_seq_one_letter_code
_entity_poly.pdbx_strand_id
1 'polypeptide(L)'
;MPRCERALPSRSIATMPAVFATGFLVGFLEWACLLVVKPHLDWPAEQTVGTHVDVSHEAATPPGLVVTARAKLVGVDGRKLRFEVEADDGIDLIARGTHERVVILRERFDAKVAEKAAAGSDPGRGGA
;
A
#
# COMPACT_ATOMS: atom_id res chain seq x y z
N MET A 1 -12.74 -15.07 1.90
CA MET A 1 -11.48 -14.35 1.73
C MET A 1 -11.19 -13.50 2.95
N PRO A 2 -9.93 -13.48 3.40
CA PRO A 2 -9.54 -12.61 4.52
C PRO A 2 -9.83 -11.15 4.21
N ARG A 3 -10.27 -10.44 5.22
CA ARG A 3 -10.64 -9.04 5.12
C ARG A 3 -10.10 -8.28 6.31
N CYS A 4 -9.60 -7.08 6.09
CA CYS A 4 -9.17 -6.18 7.14
C CYS A 4 -9.82 -4.81 6.97
N GLU A 5 -10.24 -4.23 8.06
CA GLU A 5 -10.72 -2.86 8.12
C GLU A 5 -9.80 -2.05 9.03
N ARG A 6 -9.49 -0.85 8.61
CA ARG A 6 -8.63 0.06 9.35
C ARG A 6 -9.21 1.46 9.34
N ALA A 7 -9.16 2.11 10.47
CA ALA A 7 -9.62 3.48 10.62
C ALA A 7 -8.45 4.41 10.98
N LEU A 8 -8.48 5.62 10.44
CA LEU A 8 -7.45 6.62 10.60
C LEU A 8 -8.05 8.02 10.54
N PRO A 9 -7.65 8.97 11.39
CA PRO A 9 -8.02 10.37 11.21
C PRO A 9 -7.52 10.88 9.86
N SER A 10 -8.30 11.72 9.19
CA SER A 10 -7.87 12.32 7.93
C SER A 10 -6.66 13.22 8.15
N ARG A 11 -5.76 13.26 7.16
CA ARG A 11 -4.54 14.06 7.19
C ARG A 11 -4.41 14.90 5.94
N SER A 12 -3.71 16.01 6.06
CA SER A 12 -3.38 16.89 4.94
C SER A 12 -1.88 17.21 4.93
N ILE A 13 -1.41 17.70 3.79
CA ILE A 13 -0.06 18.23 3.62
C ILE A 13 -0.17 19.77 3.62
N ALA A 14 0.76 20.46 4.29
CA ALA A 14 0.68 21.91 4.51
C ALA A 14 0.59 22.75 3.22
N THR A 15 1.13 22.27 2.10
CA THR A 15 1.10 22.96 0.80
C THR A 15 -0.06 22.58 -0.08
N MET A 16 -0.99 21.77 0.43
CA MET A 16 -2.16 21.28 -0.30
C MET A 16 -3.44 21.73 0.40
N PRO A 17 -4.61 21.63 -0.26
CA PRO A 17 -5.89 21.82 0.42
C PRO A 17 -5.99 20.97 1.67
N ALA A 18 -6.74 21.42 2.67
CA ALA A 18 -6.93 20.73 3.95
C ALA A 18 -7.89 19.53 3.79
N VAL A 19 -7.44 18.51 3.06
CA VAL A 19 -8.17 17.26 2.81
C VAL A 19 -7.22 16.08 2.91
N PHE A 20 -7.78 14.87 3.04
CA PHE A 20 -6.99 13.64 3.07
C PHE A 20 -6.31 13.42 1.73
N ALA A 21 -4.99 13.61 1.68
CA ALA A 21 -4.24 13.59 0.44
C ALA A 21 -4.18 12.18 -0.18
N THR A 22 -4.18 12.13 -1.51
CA THR A 22 -4.19 10.87 -2.27
C THR A 22 -3.01 9.96 -1.90
N GLY A 23 -1.83 10.51 -1.70
CA GLY A 23 -0.66 9.73 -1.31
C GLY A 23 -0.83 9.03 0.04
N PHE A 24 -1.43 9.69 1.02
CA PHE A 24 -1.73 9.06 2.31
C PHE A 24 -2.82 8.00 2.17
N LEU A 25 -3.82 8.25 1.34
CA LEU A 25 -4.89 7.29 1.08
C LEU A 25 -4.35 6.00 0.48
N VAL A 26 -3.51 6.10 -0.54
CA VAL A 26 -2.89 4.94 -1.19
C VAL A 26 -2.04 4.15 -0.18
N GLY A 27 -1.21 4.81 0.59
CA GLY A 27 -0.41 4.17 1.64
C GLY A 27 -1.26 3.46 2.68
N PHE A 28 -2.39 4.06 3.06
CA PHE A 28 -3.33 3.46 4.00
C PHE A 28 -4.01 2.21 3.43
N LEU A 29 -4.39 2.23 2.16
CA LEU A 29 -4.95 1.07 1.47
C LEU A 29 -3.91 -0.06 1.35
N GLU A 30 -2.66 0.24 1.05
CA GLU A 30 -1.58 -0.74 1.03
C GLU A 30 -1.39 -1.40 2.41
N TRP A 31 -1.43 -0.60 3.46
CA TRP A 31 -1.32 -1.12 4.82
C TRP A 31 -2.46 -2.07 5.17
N ALA A 32 -3.69 -1.74 4.79
CA ALA A 32 -4.84 -2.63 4.96
C ALA A 32 -4.62 -3.98 4.26
N CYS A 33 -4.09 -3.97 3.04
CA CYS A 33 -3.74 -5.18 2.30
C CYS A 33 -2.66 -6.00 3.02
N LEU A 34 -1.63 -5.34 3.52
CA LEU A 34 -0.57 -6.00 4.30
C LEU A 34 -1.14 -6.72 5.52
N LEU A 35 -2.05 -6.08 6.25
CA LEU A 35 -2.66 -6.67 7.44
C LEU A 35 -3.54 -7.88 7.13
N VAL A 36 -4.13 -7.96 5.94
CA VAL A 36 -4.88 -9.14 5.51
C VAL A 36 -3.98 -10.36 5.40
N VAL A 37 -2.80 -10.22 4.83
CA VAL A 37 -1.94 -11.37 4.50
C VAL A 37 -0.89 -11.68 5.55
N LYS A 38 -0.50 -10.71 6.37
CA LYS A 38 0.54 -10.88 7.38
C LYS A 38 0.36 -12.13 8.27
N PRO A 39 -0.84 -12.46 8.78
CA PRO A 39 -1.03 -13.66 9.58
C PRO A 39 -0.78 -14.97 8.84
N HIS A 40 -0.77 -14.95 7.51
CA HIS A 40 -0.59 -16.12 6.64
C HIS A 40 0.83 -16.24 6.09
N LEU A 41 1.71 -15.30 6.44
CA LEU A 41 3.11 -15.28 6.02
C LEU A 41 4.01 -15.78 7.16
N ASP A 42 5.16 -16.31 6.81
CA ASP A 42 6.25 -16.61 7.75
C ASP A 42 7.00 -15.29 8.05
N TRP A 43 6.32 -14.42 8.77
CA TRP A 43 6.84 -13.10 9.11
C TRP A 43 7.89 -13.20 10.23
N PRO A 44 9.03 -12.49 10.17
CA PRO A 44 9.41 -11.47 9.16
C PRO A 44 10.24 -12.00 7.98
N ALA A 45 10.46 -13.30 7.87
CA ALA A 45 11.24 -13.89 6.77
C ALA A 45 10.55 -13.74 5.43
N GLU A 46 9.23 -13.91 5.41
CA GLU A 46 8.36 -13.60 4.27
C GLU A 46 7.64 -12.29 4.51
N GLN A 47 7.65 -11.43 3.50
CA GLN A 47 6.93 -10.16 3.49
C GLN A 47 6.35 -9.92 2.11
N THR A 48 5.60 -8.84 1.94
CA THR A 48 5.08 -8.46 0.63
C THR A 48 5.50 -7.05 0.25
N VAL A 49 5.68 -6.83 -1.05
CA VAL A 49 5.88 -5.50 -1.62
C VAL A 49 4.78 -5.19 -2.61
N GLY A 50 4.35 -3.93 -2.67
CA GLY A 50 3.37 -3.46 -3.64
C GLY A 50 3.98 -3.39 -5.04
N THR A 51 3.22 -3.85 -6.04
CA THR A 51 3.68 -3.88 -7.43
C THR A 51 2.75 -3.14 -8.37
N HIS A 52 1.49 -2.93 -8.00
CA HIS A 52 0.52 -2.24 -8.84
C HIS A 52 -0.58 -1.63 -7.99
N VAL A 53 -0.98 -0.43 -8.33
CA VAL A 53 -2.10 0.29 -7.71
C VAL A 53 -2.97 0.87 -8.82
N ASP A 54 -4.24 0.55 -8.78
CA ASP A 54 -5.26 1.11 -9.67
C ASP A 54 -6.45 1.54 -8.82
N VAL A 55 -6.39 2.74 -8.31
CA VAL A 55 -7.35 3.27 -7.33
C VAL A 55 -7.83 4.63 -7.78
N SER A 56 -9.15 4.86 -7.74
CA SER A 56 -9.72 6.18 -7.92
C SER A 56 -9.97 6.84 -6.57
N HIS A 57 -9.61 8.11 -6.45
CA HIS A 57 -9.91 8.96 -5.31
C HIS A 57 -11.14 9.79 -5.66
N GLU A 58 -12.31 9.35 -5.18
CA GLU A 58 -13.60 9.81 -5.72
C GLU A 58 -14.22 10.96 -4.95
N ALA A 59 -13.83 11.18 -3.70
CA ALA A 59 -14.34 12.27 -2.89
C ALA A 59 -13.27 12.77 -1.91
N ALA A 60 -13.27 14.07 -1.64
CA ALA A 60 -12.37 14.68 -0.68
C ALA A 60 -12.89 14.47 0.74
N THR A 61 -11.96 14.32 1.69
CA THR A 61 -12.27 14.18 3.11
C THR A 61 -11.63 15.30 3.91
N PRO A 62 -12.41 16.14 4.59
CA PRO A 62 -11.86 17.20 5.43
C PRO A 62 -11.25 16.62 6.71
N PRO A 63 -10.38 17.40 7.41
CA PRO A 63 -9.90 17.02 8.73
C PRO A 63 -11.06 16.78 9.72
N GLY A 64 -10.87 15.84 10.63
CA GLY A 64 -11.82 15.53 11.69
C GLY A 64 -12.72 14.33 11.42
N LEU A 65 -12.82 13.87 10.18
CA LEU A 65 -13.52 12.62 9.87
C LEU A 65 -12.57 11.43 10.03
N VAL A 66 -13.14 10.26 10.29
CA VAL A 66 -12.40 9.00 10.38
C VAL A 66 -12.50 8.26 9.06
N VAL A 67 -11.35 7.94 8.47
CA VAL A 67 -11.27 7.15 7.24
C VAL A 67 -11.11 5.68 7.59
N THR A 68 -11.98 4.85 7.03
CA THR A 68 -11.92 3.39 7.17
C THR A 68 -11.54 2.77 5.83
N ALA A 69 -10.46 2.01 5.80
CA ALA A 69 -10.02 1.27 4.64
C ALA A 69 -10.40 -0.21 4.78
N ARG A 70 -10.84 -0.80 3.66
CA ARG A 70 -11.16 -2.22 3.56
C ARG A 70 -10.34 -2.83 2.44
N ALA A 71 -9.78 -3.99 2.70
CA ALA A 71 -9.05 -4.77 1.71
C ALA A 71 -9.56 -6.21 1.71
N LYS A 72 -9.74 -6.75 0.52
CA LYS A 72 -10.18 -8.13 0.31
C LYS A 72 -9.22 -8.80 -0.65
N LEU A 73 -8.63 -9.91 -0.22
CA LEU A 73 -7.81 -10.74 -1.09
C LEU A 73 -8.72 -11.51 -2.04
N VAL A 74 -8.60 -11.27 -3.34
CA VAL A 74 -9.47 -11.84 -4.37
C VAL A 74 -8.76 -12.80 -5.31
N GLY A 75 -7.43 -12.84 -5.27
CA GLY A 75 -6.67 -13.75 -6.13
C GLY A 75 -5.29 -14.04 -5.58
N VAL A 76 -4.84 -15.25 -5.80
CA VAL A 76 -3.48 -15.71 -5.49
C VAL A 76 -2.99 -16.49 -6.70
N ASP A 77 -1.87 -16.03 -7.27
CA ASP A 77 -1.21 -16.69 -8.39
C ASP A 77 0.28 -16.82 -8.05
N GLY A 78 0.65 -18.00 -7.52
CA GLY A 78 1.98 -18.22 -6.98
C GLY A 78 2.27 -17.23 -5.86
N ARG A 79 3.24 -16.34 -6.07
CA ARG A 79 3.62 -15.29 -5.11
C ARG A 79 2.85 -13.99 -5.29
N LYS A 80 2.06 -13.88 -6.35
CA LYS A 80 1.31 -12.68 -6.68
C LYS A 80 -0.03 -12.69 -5.97
N LEU A 81 -0.33 -11.60 -5.27
CA LEU A 81 -1.56 -11.41 -4.52
C LEU A 81 -2.33 -10.25 -5.13
N ARG A 82 -3.63 -10.43 -5.29
CA ARG A 82 -4.51 -9.41 -5.82
C ARG A 82 -5.60 -9.07 -4.81
N PHE A 83 -5.81 -7.77 -4.62
CA PHE A 83 -6.79 -7.26 -3.68
C PHE A 83 -7.79 -6.35 -4.37
N GLU A 84 -9.01 -6.35 -3.86
CA GLU A 84 -9.95 -5.25 -4.01
C GLU A 84 -9.87 -4.37 -2.78
N VAL A 85 -9.85 -3.07 -2.98
CA VAL A 85 -9.71 -2.09 -1.91
C VAL A 85 -10.76 -1.01 -2.01
N GLU A 86 -11.18 -0.48 -0.87
CA GLU A 86 -12.06 0.68 -0.79
C GLU A 86 -11.82 1.42 0.52
N ALA A 87 -12.21 2.69 0.55
CA ALA A 87 -12.18 3.49 1.76
C ALA A 87 -13.40 4.42 1.81
N ASP A 88 -13.89 4.68 3.02
CA ASP A 88 -14.96 5.65 3.27
C ASP A 88 -14.59 6.55 4.45
N ASP A 89 -15.25 7.71 4.52
CA ASP A 89 -15.05 8.69 5.60
C ASP A 89 -16.26 8.78 6.53
N GLY A 90 -17.17 7.81 6.44
CA GLY A 90 -18.41 7.79 7.20
C GLY A 90 -19.57 8.54 6.50
N ILE A 91 -19.26 9.33 5.47
CA ILE A 91 -20.26 10.09 4.67
C ILE A 91 -20.25 9.58 3.24
N ASP A 92 -19.05 9.50 2.63
CA ASP A 92 -18.87 9.12 1.24
C ASP A 92 -17.92 7.93 1.12
N LEU A 93 -18.11 7.14 0.05
CA LEU A 93 -17.07 6.26 -0.44
C LEU A 93 -16.02 7.14 -1.13
N ILE A 94 -14.82 7.21 -0.57
CA ILE A 94 -13.81 8.17 -1.04
C ILE A 94 -12.81 7.55 -2.01
N ALA A 95 -12.67 6.24 -2.00
CA ALA A 95 -11.74 5.53 -2.88
C ALA A 95 -12.18 4.10 -3.11
N ARG A 96 -11.86 3.57 -4.29
CA ARG A 96 -11.98 2.15 -4.60
C ARG A 96 -11.07 1.77 -5.74
N GLY A 97 -10.73 0.50 -5.82
CA GLY A 97 -9.91 -0.02 -6.90
C GLY A 97 -9.30 -1.36 -6.57
N THR A 98 -8.15 -1.60 -7.18
CA THR A 98 -7.40 -2.85 -7.02
C THR A 98 -5.95 -2.57 -6.64
N HIS A 99 -5.34 -3.54 -6.00
CA HIS A 99 -3.93 -3.48 -5.60
C HIS A 99 -3.31 -4.86 -5.76
N GLU A 100 -2.08 -4.89 -6.22
CA GLU A 100 -1.32 -6.13 -6.34
C GLU A 100 -0.06 -6.05 -5.50
N ARG A 101 0.27 -7.17 -4.86
CA ARG A 101 1.48 -7.33 -4.06
C ARG A 101 2.16 -8.64 -4.43
N VAL A 102 3.43 -8.74 -4.15
CA VAL A 102 4.21 -9.97 -4.38
C VAL A 102 4.87 -10.38 -3.07
N VAL A 103 4.76 -11.66 -2.75
CA VAL A 103 5.46 -12.25 -1.60
C VAL A 103 6.94 -12.35 -1.92
N ILE A 104 7.77 -11.84 -1.02
CA ILE A 104 9.22 -11.87 -1.13
C ILE A 104 9.84 -12.55 0.09
N LEU A 105 11.04 -13.08 -0.10
CA LEU A 105 11.91 -13.48 0.99
C LEU A 105 12.76 -12.25 1.36
N ARG A 106 12.59 -11.75 2.57
CA ARG A 106 13.19 -10.50 3.02
C ARG A 106 14.69 -10.46 2.82
N GLU A 107 15.37 -11.55 3.15
CA GLU A 107 16.83 -11.64 3.02
C GLU A 107 17.30 -11.50 1.57
N ARG A 108 16.63 -12.19 0.64
CA ARG A 108 16.96 -12.10 -0.79
C ARG A 108 16.62 -10.74 -1.37
N PHE A 109 15.51 -10.19 -0.95
CA PHE A 109 15.07 -8.86 -1.39
C PHE A 109 16.08 -7.79 -0.94
N ASP A 110 16.47 -7.79 0.31
CA ASP A 110 17.42 -6.83 0.85
C ASP A 110 18.80 -6.96 0.18
N ALA A 111 19.23 -8.19 -0.12
CA ALA A 111 20.48 -8.43 -0.85
C ALA A 111 20.48 -7.83 -2.24
N LYS A 112 19.36 -7.96 -2.98
CA LYS A 112 19.20 -7.36 -4.30
C LYS A 112 19.18 -5.83 -4.23
N VAL A 113 18.51 -5.27 -3.25
CA VAL A 113 18.45 -3.82 -3.04
C VAL A 113 19.85 -3.28 -2.71
N ALA A 114 20.60 -3.97 -1.84
CA ALA A 114 21.97 -3.60 -1.50
C ALA A 114 22.90 -3.66 -2.72
N GLU A 115 22.76 -4.68 -3.55
CA GLU A 115 23.51 -4.84 -4.81
C GLU A 115 23.24 -3.68 -5.76
N LYS A 116 21.97 -3.29 -5.90
CA LYS A 116 21.58 -2.14 -6.72
C LYS A 116 22.14 -0.83 -6.15
N ALA A 117 22.12 -0.63 -4.86
CA ALA A 117 22.69 0.54 -4.21
C ALA A 117 24.19 0.64 -4.43
N ALA A 118 24.93 -0.47 -4.33
CA ALA A 118 26.36 -0.52 -4.61
C ALA A 118 26.67 -0.19 -6.08
N ALA A 119 25.87 -0.69 -7.02
CA ALA A 119 26.00 -0.39 -8.43
C ALA A 119 25.72 1.09 -8.73
N GLY A 120 24.73 1.69 -8.07
CA GLY A 120 24.41 3.11 -8.21
C GLY A 120 25.45 4.06 -7.62
N SER A 121 26.24 3.57 -6.66
CA SER A 121 27.34 4.32 -6.03
C SER A 121 28.64 4.24 -6.82
N ASP A 122 28.72 3.44 -7.87
CA ASP A 122 29.90 3.30 -8.72
C ASP A 122 30.08 4.57 -9.55
N PRO A 123 31.22 5.29 -9.42
CA PRO A 123 31.47 6.52 -10.16
C PRO A 123 31.48 6.34 -11.69
N GLY A 124 31.82 5.14 -12.17
CA GLY A 124 31.79 4.82 -13.59
C GLY A 124 30.39 4.58 -14.16
N ARG A 125 29.39 4.43 -13.32
CA ARG A 125 28.00 4.13 -13.68
C ARG A 125 27.05 5.29 -13.47
N GLY A 126 27.37 6.16 -12.54
CA GLY A 126 26.47 7.21 -12.08
C GLY A 126 26.35 8.39 -13.04
N GLY A 127 26.87 8.30 -14.22
CA GLY A 127 26.99 9.44 -15.13
C GLY A 127 25.82 9.68 -16.05
N ALA A 128 24.71 9.10 -15.82
CA ALA A 128 23.56 9.30 -16.70
C ALA A 128 23.02 10.71 -16.65
#